data_5bce7306809adde5d39eb91341ee6df6
#
_entry.id   5bce7306809adde5d39eb91341ee6df6
#
_cell.length_a   1.000
_cell.length_b   1.000
_cell.length_c   1.000
_cell.angle_alpha   90.00
_cell.angle_beta   90.00
_cell.angle_gamma   90.00
#
_symmetry.space_group_name_H-M   'P 1'
#
loop_
_entity.id
_entity.type
_entity.pdbx_description
1 polymer ?
#
loop_
_entity_poly.entity_id
_entity_poly.type
_entity_poly.pdbx_seq_one_letter_code
_entity_poly.pdbx_strand_id
1 'polypeptide(L)'
;MRLKRLFFGVMLLVGITGAGATNAAPEDISASISLKVPGNDAKQYPLALQKMQDGMYSCRASEKLPLDIIRQVVDKDGKQRITVTLKALENVYFNYGEQIKTGYKHSDCQFYMPGFWYRRNLRSPKEAPSFHTSDSWLVREDRLSTPLTAAFNPASGTSMSVIRIDKFDKEALTTHKEGEVILSGETSIGYTGFCNVDGMTVLAYGFPYKEAPKTYIRKLTLAPAVEAFQLLRKGDSISMTWEVSERNAADFSECVQRTWEYCYDTNRPKPVDTPYTVDRMKEVMSNFFVESYVGNTPTHYYSGVELETATCANTDVAEVGFVGRTLLNAFNALEYGKQQNRQDLVDNANHIFDT
;
A
#
# COMPACT_ATOMS: atom_id res chain seq x y z
N MET A 1 33.23 -66.12 -3.87
CA MET A 1 33.54 -65.13 -4.94
C MET A 1 32.46 -64.05 -4.94
N ARG A 2 32.66 -62.89 -4.26
CA ARG A 2 31.70 -61.81 -4.14
C ARG A 2 32.14 -60.66 -5.03
N LEU A 3 31.33 -60.33 -6.06
CA LEU A 3 31.54 -59.22 -6.97
C LEU A 3 31.07 -57.92 -6.27
N LYS A 4 32.02 -56.99 -6.02
CA LYS A 4 31.71 -55.61 -5.59
C LYS A 4 31.37 -54.81 -6.85
N ARG A 5 30.13 -54.28 -6.93
CA ARG A 5 29.77 -53.27 -7.93
C ARG A 5 30.12 -51.87 -7.35
N LEU A 6 31.06 -51.20 -8.01
CA LEU A 6 31.34 -49.79 -7.83
C LEU A 6 30.24 -48.98 -8.51
N PHE A 7 29.52 -48.17 -7.76
CA PHE A 7 28.66 -47.10 -8.31
C PHE A 7 29.49 -45.80 -8.41
N PHE A 8 29.77 -45.38 -9.64
CA PHE A 8 30.25 -44.03 -9.91
C PHE A 8 29.03 -43.09 -9.92
N GLY A 9 28.89 -42.25 -8.87
CA GLY A 9 27.94 -41.15 -8.87
C GLY A 9 28.53 -39.97 -9.65
N VAL A 10 27.95 -39.69 -10.82
CA VAL A 10 28.21 -38.43 -11.53
C VAL A 10 27.42 -37.33 -10.80
N MET A 11 28.14 -36.47 -10.10
CA MET A 11 27.58 -35.28 -9.47
C MET A 11 27.45 -34.23 -10.55
N LEU A 12 26.22 -34.03 -11.06
CA LEU A 12 25.89 -32.95 -11.98
C LEU A 12 25.86 -31.65 -11.13
N LEU A 13 26.90 -30.84 -11.19
CA LEU A 13 26.89 -29.47 -10.71
C LEU A 13 25.99 -28.67 -11.67
N VAL A 14 24.73 -28.50 -11.31
CA VAL A 14 23.87 -27.45 -11.88
C VAL A 14 24.37 -26.14 -11.35
N GLY A 15 25.16 -25.43 -12.14
CA GLY A 15 25.50 -24.05 -11.87
C GLY A 15 24.24 -23.21 -11.93
N ILE A 16 23.74 -22.82 -10.76
CA ILE A 16 22.73 -21.76 -10.66
C ILE A 16 23.48 -20.48 -11.00
N THR A 17 23.45 -20.07 -12.26
CA THR A 17 23.77 -18.71 -12.65
C THR A 17 22.61 -17.87 -12.09
N GLY A 18 22.84 -17.27 -10.93
CA GLY A 18 21.96 -16.23 -10.41
C GLY A 18 21.91 -15.13 -11.49
N ALA A 19 20.77 -15.00 -12.16
CA ALA A 19 20.48 -13.80 -12.93
C ALA A 19 20.52 -12.66 -11.93
N GLY A 20 21.56 -11.83 -11.98
CA GLY A 20 21.66 -10.64 -11.16
C GLY A 20 20.45 -9.76 -11.45
N ALA A 21 19.77 -9.31 -10.40
CA ALA A 21 18.75 -8.29 -10.53
C ALA A 21 19.37 -7.10 -11.26
N THR A 22 18.86 -6.76 -12.43
CA THR A 22 19.28 -5.57 -13.16
C THR A 22 18.60 -4.38 -12.49
N ASN A 23 19.36 -3.61 -11.74
CA ASN A 23 18.86 -2.35 -11.18
C ASN A 23 18.45 -1.42 -12.34
N ALA A 24 17.31 -0.73 -12.20
CA ALA A 24 16.89 0.27 -13.18
C ALA A 24 18.00 1.30 -13.40
N ALA A 25 18.37 1.56 -14.65
CA ALA A 25 19.36 2.57 -14.94
C ALA A 25 18.79 3.96 -14.56
N PRO A 26 19.59 4.90 -14.09
CA PRO A 26 19.11 6.24 -13.75
C PRO A 26 18.41 6.99 -14.89
N GLU A 27 18.71 6.65 -16.13
CA GLU A 27 18.06 7.12 -17.36
C GLU A 27 16.63 6.57 -17.55
N ASP A 28 16.30 5.51 -16.85
CA ASP A 28 14.93 4.94 -16.84
C ASP A 28 14.00 5.68 -15.88
N ILE A 29 14.52 6.66 -15.11
CA ILE A 29 13.76 7.45 -14.17
C ILE A 29 13.54 8.84 -14.73
N SER A 30 12.30 9.17 -15.08
CA SER A 30 11.87 10.51 -15.43
C SER A 30 11.27 11.22 -14.22
N ALA A 31 11.51 12.53 -14.11
CA ALA A 31 10.99 13.34 -13.02
C ALA A 31 10.24 14.57 -13.55
N SER A 32 9.22 14.99 -12.81
CA SER A 32 8.48 16.23 -13.08
C SER A 32 8.07 16.91 -11.79
N ILE A 33 7.78 18.19 -11.88
CA ILE A 33 7.22 18.96 -10.78
C ILE A 33 6.09 19.85 -11.29
N SER A 34 4.98 19.88 -10.56
CA SER A 34 3.90 20.82 -10.76
C SER A 34 4.02 21.97 -9.76
N LEU A 35 3.92 23.21 -10.22
CA LEU A 35 3.88 24.40 -9.37
C LEU A 35 2.50 25.05 -9.46
N LYS A 36 1.95 25.38 -8.29
CA LYS A 36 0.64 26.01 -8.14
C LYS A 36 0.76 27.44 -7.65
N VAL A 37 0.14 28.36 -8.37
CA VAL A 37 -0.08 29.73 -7.89
C VAL A 37 -1.56 29.83 -7.51
N PRO A 38 -1.91 30.32 -6.29
CA PRO A 38 -3.30 30.49 -5.90
C PRO A 38 -4.10 31.29 -6.95
N GLY A 39 -5.28 30.78 -7.33
CA GLY A 39 -6.13 31.39 -8.34
C GLY A 39 -5.81 31.03 -9.80
N ASN A 40 -4.71 30.33 -10.08
CA ASN A 40 -4.35 29.88 -11.42
C ASN A 40 -4.22 28.35 -11.46
N ASP A 41 -4.32 27.76 -12.65
CA ASP A 41 -4.04 26.33 -12.83
C ASP A 41 -2.57 26.02 -12.60
N ALA A 42 -2.30 24.83 -12.07
CA ALA A 42 -0.94 24.36 -11.87
C ALA A 42 -0.20 24.17 -13.21
N LYS A 43 1.09 24.45 -13.18
CA LYS A 43 1.97 24.25 -14.34
C LYS A 43 2.95 23.12 -14.04
N GLN A 44 2.97 22.13 -14.89
CA GLN A 44 3.91 21.02 -14.81
C GLN A 44 5.17 21.31 -15.62
N TYR A 45 6.30 20.98 -15.03
CA TYR A 45 7.62 21.11 -15.61
C TYR A 45 8.33 19.75 -15.61
N PRO A 46 8.71 19.20 -16.78
CA PRO A 46 9.62 18.07 -16.82
C PRO A 46 11.00 18.51 -16.30
N LEU A 47 11.65 17.65 -15.53
CA LEU A 47 12.94 17.96 -14.91
C LEU A 47 14.07 17.29 -15.69
N ALA A 48 14.95 18.08 -16.27
CA ALA A 48 16.20 17.62 -16.87
C ALA A 48 17.28 17.53 -15.78
N LEU A 49 17.33 16.40 -15.06
CA LEU A 49 18.32 16.15 -14.02
C LEU A 49 19.68 15.83 -14.66
N GLN A 50 20.67 16.69 -14.42
CA GLN A 50 22.04 16.53 -14.93
C GLN A 50 22.87 15.72 -13.94
N LYS A 51 23.62 14.74 -14.44
CA LYS A 51 24.55 13.95 -13.62
C LYS A 51 25.68 14.84 -13.12
N MET A 52 25.88 14.88 -11.81
CA MET A 52 26.99 15.62 -11.16
C MET A 52 28.17 14.69 -10.88
N GLN A 53 27.88 13.54 -10.28
CA GLN A 53 28.81 12.45 -9.95
C GLN A 53 28.05 11.15 -9.87
N ASP A 54 28.71 10.04 -9.58
CA ASP A 54 28.02 8.75 -9.49
C ASP A 54 26.90 8.78 -8.45
N GLY A 55 25.71 8.39 -8.91
CA GLY A 55 24.49 8.38 -8.09
C GLY A 55 23.93 9.77 -7.74
N MET A 56 24.52 10.88 -8.18
CA MET A 56 23.99 12.21 -7.90
C MET A 56 23.59 12.97 -9.17
N TYR A 57 22.39 13.52 -9.15
CA TYR A 57 21.78 14.28 -10.23
C TYR A 57 21.19 15.58 -9.69
N SER A 58 21.23 16.66 -10.45
CA SER A 58 20.64 17.94 -10.05
C SER A 58 19.90 18.65 -11.17
N CYS A 59 18.90 19.43 -10.78
CA CYS A 59 18.29 20.46 -11.58
C CYS A 59 18.39 21.78 -10.82
N ARG A 60 19.05 22.78 -11.41
CA ARG A 60 19.23 24.10 -10.80
C ARG A 60 17.99 24.96 -11.00
N ALA A 61 17.75 25.79 -10.03
CA ALA A 61 16.68 26.77 -10.07
C ALA A 61 16.79 27.72 -11.28
N SER A 62 15.64 28.16 -11.75
CA SER A 62 15.46 29.15 -12.82
C SER A 62 14.31 30.09 -12.48
N GLU A 63 14.09 31.14 -13.27
CA GLU A 63 12.94 32.06 -13.09
C GLU A 63 11.58 31.32 -13.10
N LYS A 64 11.46 30.23 -13.89
CA LYS A 64 10.21 29.46 -13.98
C LYS A 64 10.11 28.35 -12.94
N LEU A 65 11.25 27.95 -12.39
CA LEU A 65 11.37 26.88 -11.41
C LEU A 65 12.29 27.34 -10.28
N PRO A 66 11.79 28.08 -9.27
CA PRO A 66 12.62 28.63 -8.20
C PRO A 66 12.97 27.57 -7.12
N LEU A 67 13.41 26.39 -7.57
CA LEU A 67 13.75 25.25 -6.74
C LEU A 67 15.07 24.62 -7.20
N ASP A 68 16.01 24.47 -6.30
CA ASP A 68 17.13 23.55 -6.51
C ASP A 68 16.67 22.13 -6.15
N ILE A 69 16.92 21.19 -7.05
CA ILE A 69 16.51 19.79 -6.90
C ILE A 69 17.76 18.91 -6.98
N ILE A 70 17.94 18.05 -5.99
CA ILE A 70 19.01 17.05 -5.97
C ILE A 70 18.36 15.68 -5.82
N ARG A 71 18.72 14.74 -6.70
CA ARG A 71 18.38 13.34 -6.63
C ARG A 71 19.64 12.53 -6.38
N GLN A 72 19.64 11.77 -5.30
CA GLN A 72 20.70 10.81 -4.97
C GLN A 72 20.16 9.40 -5.15
N VAL A 73 20.89 8.57 -5.87
CA VAL A 73 20.59 7.14 -6.08
C VAL A 73 21.74 6.33 -5.48
N VAL A 74 21.45 5.47 -4.55
CA VAL A 74 22.42 4.60 -3.88
C VAL A 74 22.01 3.15 -4.00
N ASP A 75 22.86 2.33 -4.58
CA ASP A 75 22.67 0.90 -4.58
C ASP A 75 23.03 0.31 -3.21
N LYS A 76 22.07 -0.39 -2.61
CA LYS A 76 22.25 -1.03 -1.31
C LYS A 76 21.52 -2.37 -1.29
N ASP A 77 22.25 -3.46 -1.05
CA ASP A 77 21.71 -4.81 -0.90
C ASP A 77 20.80 -5.25 -2.08
N GLY A 78 21.22 -4.90 -3.32
CA GLY A 78 20.46 -5.20 -4.55
C GLY A 78 19.19 -4.36 -4.74
N LYS A 79 19.07 -3.24 -4.03
CA LYS A 79 17.98 -2.27 -4.14
C LYS A 79 18.53 -0.88 -4.40
N GLN A 80 17.75 -0.07 -5.08
CA GLN A 80 18.09 1.34 -5.31
C GLN A 80 17.34 2.22 -4.34
N ARG A 81 18.08 2.93 -3.49
CA ARG A 81 17.52 3.96 -2.63
C ARG A 81 17.64 5.30 -3.34
N ILE A 82 16.49 5.93 -3.57
CA ILE A 82 16.36 7.22 -4.26
C ILE A 82 15.94 8.25 -3.24
N THR A 83 16.82 9.22 -2.97
CA THR A 83 16.49 10.37 -2.11
C THR A 83 16.45 11.62 -2.96
N VAL A 84 15.33 12.34 -2.89
CA VAL A 84 15.13 13.61 -3.58
C VAL A 84 15.03 14.72 -2.55
N THR A 85 15.85 15.75 -2.72
CA THR A 85 15.84 16.97 -1.89
C THR A 85 15.45 18.16 -2.75
N LEU A 86 14.40 18.85 -2.34
CA LEU A 86 13.96 20.13 -2.92
C LEU A 86 14.36 21.25 -1.97
N LYS A 87 14.99 22.32 -2.50
CA LYS A 87 15.29 23.54 -1.75
C LYS A 87 14.67 24.73 -2.45
N ALA A 88 13.82 25.46 -1.75
CA ALA A 88 13.10 26.59 -2.29
C ALA A 88 13.93 27.88 -2.25
N LEU A 89 14.02 28.60 -3.37
CA LEU A 89 14.59 29.93 -3.47
C LEU A 89 13.54 31.04 -3.33
N GLU A 90 12.28 30.68 -3.50
CA GLU A 90 11.09 31.49 -3.26
C GLU A 90 10.00 30.65 -2.61
N ASN A 91 8.91 31.26 -2.14
CA ASN A 91 7.74 30.51 -1.65
C ASN A 91 7.03 29.84 -2.82
N VAL A 92 6.90 28.52 -2.76
CA VAL A 92 6.26 27.73 -3.83
C VAL A 92 5.28 26.71 -3.27
N TYR A 93 4.16 26.51 -3.96
CA TYR A 93 3.29 25.35 -3.77
C TYR A 93 3.66 24.33 -4.82
N PHE A 94 4.09 23.16 -4.41
CA PHE A 94 4.65 22.14 -5.30
C PHE A 94 3.93 20.79 -5.19
N ASN A 95 4.02 20.00 -6.26
CA ASN A 95 3.80 18.57 -6.29
C ASN A 95 4.92 17.95 -7.14
N TYR A 96 5.71 17.08 -6.54
CA TYR A 96 6.86 16.41 -7.19
C TYR A 96 6.50 14.98 -7.53
N GLY A 97 6.93 14.47 -8.69
CA GLY A 97 6.73 13.08 -9.09
C GLY A 97 7.84 12.51 -9.96
N GLU A 98 8.03 11.21 -9.82
CA GLU A 98 8.91 10.39 -10.66
C GLU A 98 8.17 9.21 -11.26
N GLN A 99 8.68 8.73 -12.38
CA GLN A 99 8.23 7.53 -13.08
C GLN A 99 9.45 6.67 -13.43
N ILE A 100 9.38 5.39 -13.09
CA ILE A 100 10.40 4.39 -13.43
C ILE A 100 9.87 3.46 -14.50
N LYS A 101 10.60 3.32 -15.61
CA LYS A 101 10.32 2.32 -16.64
C LYS A 101 10.66 0.93 -16.11
N THR A 102 9.70 0.00 -16.21
CA THR A 102 9.92 -1.39 -15.78
C THR A 102 10.51 -2.26 -16.90
N GLY A 103 10.45 -1.81 -18.15
CA GLY A 103 10.73 -2.65 -19.30
C GLY A 103 9.62 -3.68 -19.63
N TYR A 104 8.52 -3.68 -18.88
CA TYR A 104 7.43 -4.65 -19.06
C TYR A 104 6.33 -4.09 -19.96
N LYS A 105 5.84 -4.93 -20.87
CA LYS A 105 4.64 -4.60 -21.65
C LYS A 105 3.43 -4.56 -20.73
N HIS A 106 2.69 -3.44 -20.78
CA HIS A 106 1.62 -3.17 -19.81
C HIS A 106 0.47 -4.19 -19.86
N SER A 107 0.13 -4.67 -21.06
CA SER A 107 -0.91 -5.70 -21.23
C SER A 107 -0.58 -7.02 -20.51
N ASP A 108 0.68 -7.29 -20.23
CA ASP A 108 1.13 -8.56 -19.68
C ASP A 108 1.29 -8.50 -18.16
N CYS A 109 1.29 -7.26 -17.57
CA CYS A 109 1.53 -7.05 -16.16
C CYS A 109 0.33 -7.35 -15.26
N GLN A 110 0.65 -7.74 -14.04
CA GLN A 110 -0.24 -7.79 -12.89
C GLN A 110 0.32 -6.87 -11.80
N PHE A 111 -0.56 -6.15 -11.11
CA PHE A 111 -0.15 -5.13 -10.15
C PHE A 111 -0.56 -5.50 -8.73
N TYR A 112 0.26 -5.08 -7.77
CA TYR A 112 -0.01 -5.22 -6.35
C TYR A 112 0.20 -3.90 -5.63
N MET A 113 -0.84 -3.45 -4.94
CA MET A 113 -0.79 -2.34 -3.99
C MET A 113 -1.45 -2.83 -2.69
N PRO A 114 -0.71 -2.94 -1.58
CA PRO A 114 -1.17 -3.64 -0.37
C PRO A 114 -2.50 -3.11 0.17
N GLY A 115 -3.48 -4.01 0.29
CA GLY A 115 -4.82 -3.69 0.78
C GLY A 115 -5.76 -3.00 -0.23
N PHE A 116 -5.26 -2.66 -1.42
CA PHE A 116 -6.03 -1.86 -2.37
C PHE A 116 -6.14 -2.48 -3.76
N TRP A 117 -5.06 -3.04 -4.32
CA TRP A 117 -5.03 -3.52 -5.69
C TRP A 117 -4.36 -4.89 -5.81
N TYR A 118 -5.06 -5.84 -6.48
CA TYR A 118 -4.57 -7.18 -6.75
C TYR A 118 -4.77 -7.53 -8.23
N ARG A 119 -3.69 -7.86 -8.93
CA ARG A 119 -3.65 -8.16 -10.36
C ARG A 119 -4.19 -6.97 -11.19
N ARG A 120 -5.43 -7.04 -11.67
CA ARG A 120 -6.12 -6.00 -12.47
C ARG A 120 -7.42 -5.56 -11.84
N ASN A 121 -7.74 -6.03 -10.64
CA ASN A 121 -9.00 -5.77 -9.94
C ASN A 121 -10.25 -6.05 -10.81
N LEU A 122 -10.20 -7.03 -11.73
CA LEU A 122 -11.30 -7.30 -12.67
C LEU A 122 -12.57 -7.84 -12.01
N ARG A 123 -12.50 -8.27 -10.75
CA ARG A 123 -13.69 -8.65 -9.95
C ARG A 123 -14.38 -7.45 -9.31
N SER A 124 -13.72 -6.29 -9.29
CA SER A 124 -14.32 -5.06 -8.79
C SER A 124 -15.30 -4.47 -9.79
N PRO A 125 -16.39 -3.83 -9.34
CA PRO A 125 -17.31 -3.15 -10.23
C PRO A 125 -16.67 -1.89 -10.84
N LYS A 126 -17.34 -1.29 -11.83
CA LYS A 126 -16.84 -0.07 -12.52
C LYS A 126 -16.76 1.15 -11.60
N GLU A 127 -17.49 1.13 -10.50
CA GLU A 127 -17.54 2.19 -9.49
C GLU A 127 -16.40 2.07 -8.46
N ALA A 128 -15.52 1.08 -8.62
CA ALA A 128 -14.33 0.87 -7.80
C ALA A 128 -13.06 0.91 -8.66
N PRO A 129 -11.89 1.15 -8.05
CA PRO A 129 -10.61 1.10 -8.75
C PRO A 129 -10.39 -0.25 -9.42
N SER A 130 -10.30 -0.24 -10.75
CA SER A 130 -10.12 -1.46 -11.55
C SER A 130 -9.68 -1.12 -12.98
N PHE A 131 -9.21 -2.13 -13.73
CA PHE A 131 -8.94 -2.00 -15.16
C PHE A 131 -10.22 -1.76 -16.00
N HIS A 132 -11.42 -1.97 -15.44
CA HIS A 132 -12.67 -1.56 -16.12
C HIS A 132 -12.81 -0.04 -16.24
N THR A 133 -12.18 0.70 -15.33
CA THR A 133 -12.23 2.17 -15.29
C THR A 133 -11.00 2.77 -15.96
N SER A 134 -9.80 2.26 -15.65
CA SER A 134 -8.55 2.72 -16.23
C SER A 134 -7.47 1.65 -16.04
N ASP A 135 -6.53 1.62 -16.97
CA ASP A 135 -5.31 0.80 -16.88
C ASP A 135 -4.13 1.52 -16.18
N SER A 136 -4.37 2.75 -15.72
CA SER A 136 -3.40 3.58 -15.02
C SER A 136 -4.02 4.15 -13.76
N TRP A 137 -3.35 3.99 -12.62
CA TRP A 137 -3.83 4.43 -11.32
C TRP A 137 -2.72 5.00 -10.46
N LEU A 138 -2.96 6.19 -9.92
CA LEU A 138 -2.19 6.81 -8.85
C LEU A 138 -3.07 6.89 -7.61
N VAL A 139 -2.53 6.51 -6.47
CA VAL A 139 -3.28 6.37 -5.21
C VAL A 139 -2.50 7.01 -4.07
N ARG A 140 -3.20 7.69 -3.18
CA ARG A 140 -2.64 8.20 -1.92
C ARG A 140 -2.06 7.05 -1.10
N GLU A 141 -0.90 7.28 -0.51
CA GLU A 141 -0.19 6.26 0.27
C GLU A 141 -0.97 5.81 1.51
N ASP A 142 -1.75 6.70 2.13
CA ASP A 142 -2.58 6.41 3.31
C ASP A 142 -3.82 5.53 3.04
N ARG A 143 -4.11 5.24 1.77
CA ARG A 143 -5.12 4.24 1.39
C ARG A 143 -4.58 2.82 1.35
N LEU A 144 -3.28 2.68 1.41
CA LEU A 144 -2.58 1.41 1.31
C LEU A 144 -2.18 0.92 2.70
N SER A 145 -2.17 -0.39 2.90
CA SER A 145 -1.63 -0.98 4.13
C SER A 145 -0.12 -0.72 4.29
N THR A 146 0.55 -0.43 3.17
CA THR A 146 1.96 -0.04 3.09
C THR A 146 2.14 0.79 1.81
N PRO A 147 2.93 1.88 1.81
CA PRO A 147 3.09 2.80 0.69
C PRO A 147 3.95 2.19 -0.44
N LEU A 148 3.42 1.17 -1.10
CA LEU A 148 4.11 0.37 -2.10
C LEU A 148 3.25 0.11 -3.32
N THR A 149 3.89 0.12 -4.50
CA THR A 149 3.34 -0.44 -5.74
C THR A 149 4.33 -1.43 -6.34
N ALA A 150 3.85 -2.59 -6.74
CA ALA A 150 4.63 -3.59 -7.49
C ALA A 150 3.94 -3.93 -8.82
N ALA A 151 4.75 -4.09 -9.87
CA ALA A 151 4.36 -4.65 -11.15
C ALA A 151 5.04 -6.02 -11.31
N PHE A 152 4.28 -7.06 -11.58
CA PHE A 152 4.74 -8.40 -11.86
C PHE A 152 4.50 -8.74 -13.34
N ASN A 153 5.52 -9.24 -14.01
CA ASN A 153 5.43 -9.75 -15.38
C ASN A 153 5.50 -11.29 -15.38
N PRO A 154 4.37 -11.99 -15.59
CA PRO A 154 4.33 -13.44 -15.61
C PRO A 154 5.22 -14.08 -16.69
N ALA A 155 5.44 -13.39 -17.81
CA ALA A 155 6.22 -13.93 -18.93
C ALA A 155 7.72 -14.03 -18.61
N SER A 156 8.25 -13.06 -17.86
CA SER A 156 9.65 -13.06 -17.41
C SER A 156 9.84 -13.67 -16.02
N GLY A 157 8.78 -13.85 -15.25
CA GLY A 157 8.86 -14.26 -13.84
C GLY A 157 9.57 -13.22 -12.95
N THR A 158 9.48 -11.95 -13.32
CA THR A 158 10.11 -10.83 -12.59
C THR A 158 9.09 -9.83 -12.10
N SER A 159 9.42 -9.13 -11.02
CA SER A 159 8.62 -8.03 -10.50
C SER A 159 9.50 -6.85 -10.13
N MET A 160 9.03 -5.64 -10.39
CA MET A 160 9.64 -4.41 -9.91
C MET A 160 8.69 -3.76 -8.93
N SER A 161 9.22 -3.24 -7.82
CA SER A 161 8.43 -2.52 -6.81
C SER A 161 9.10 -1.23 -6.38
N VAL A 162 8.28 -0.26 -6.02
CA VAL A 162 8.69 0.99 -5.37
C VAL A 162 7.96 1.13 -4.04
N ILE A 163 8.71 1.41 -2.98
CA ILE A 163 8.18 1.67 -1.64
C ILE A 163 8.73 3.00 -1.13
N ARG A 164 7.89 3.78 -0.46
CA ARG A 164 8.36 4.92 0.31
C ARG A 164 8.81 4.48 1.69
N ILE A 165 9.98 4.96 2.12
CA ILE A 165 10.60 4.56 3.39
C ILE A 165 10.64 5.69 4.42
N ASP A 166 10.12 6.88 4.10
CA ASP A 166 9.98 7.97 5.05
C ASP A 166 8.90 7.66 6.09
N LYS A 167 8.98 8.30 7.25
CA LYS A 167 7.96 8.18 8.28
C LYS A 167 6.73 9.02 7.94
N PHE A 168 5.55 8.45 8.24
CA PHE A 168 4.28 9.17 8.20
C PHE A 168 4.01 9.77 9.59
N ASP A 169 4.36 11.02 9.79
CA ASP A 169 4.27 11.72 11.07
C ASP A 169 3.42 13.00 11.01
N LYS A 170 3.02 13.42 9.80
CA LYS A 170 2.21 14.61 9.58
C LYS A 170 1.03 14.29 8.68
N GLU A 171 -0.15 14.54 9.15
CA GLU A 171 -1.39 14.40 8.41
C GLU A 171 -2.02 15.78 8.21
N ALA A 172 -2.07 16.24 6.98
CA ALA A 172 -2.91 17.37 6.64
C ALA A 172 -4.36 16.88 6.56
N LEU A 173 -5.20 17.32 7.48
CA LEU A 173 -6.64 17.10 7.43
C LEU A 173 -7.18 17.65 6.10
N THR A 174 -7.46 16.76 5.18
CA THR A 174 -8.08 17.09 3.90
C THR A 174 -9.49 16.56 3.88
N THR A 175 -10.45 17.45 3.79
CA THR A 175 -11.78 17.10 3.30
C THR A 175 -11.63 16.59 1.86
N HIS A 176 -12.52 15.69 1.44
CA HIS A 176 -12.56 15.21 0.07
C HIS A 176 -12.74 16.39 -0.88
N LYS A 177 -11.63 16.84 -1.45
CA LYS A 177 -11.60 17.88 -2.48
C LYS A 177 -11.18 17.20 -3.78
N GLU A 178 -11.69 17.70 -4.87
CA GLU A 178 -11.32 17.31 -6.22
C GLU A 178 -10.49 18.41 -6.89
N GLY A 179 -9.78 18.03 -7.95
CA GLY A 179 -8.95 18.94 -8.69
C GLY A 179 -7.65 19.31 -7.94
N GLU A 180 -7.21 20.52 -8.12
CA GLU A 180 -5.97 21.04 -7.55
C GLU A 180 -6.21 21.62 -6.15
N VAL A 181 -5.55 21.07 -5.14
CA VAL A 181 -5.77 21.39 -3.73
C VAL A 181 -4.52 21.96 -3.10
N ILE A 182 -4.56 23.21 -2.68
CA ILE A 182 -3.52 23.80 -1.83
C ILE A 182 -3.78 23.35 -0.39
N LEU A 183 -2.77 22.68 0.20
CA LEU A 183 -2.86 22.19 1.56
C LEU A 183 -2.74 23.34 2.56
N SER A 184 -3.57 23.32 3.60
CA SER A 184 -3.52 24.31 4.69
C SER A 184 -2.38 24.08 5.67
N GLY A 185 -1.71 22.94 5.59
CA GLY A 185 -0.61 22.53 6.47
C GLY A 185 0.35 21.59 5.77
N GLU A 186 1.29 21.06 6.53
CA GLU A 186 2.23 20.05 6.06
C GLU A 186 1.60 18.66 6.11
N THR A 187 1.96 17.81 5.15
CA THR A 187 1.63 16.38 5.14
C THR A 187 2.90 15.56 4.99
N SER A 188 2.87 14.31 5.41
CA SER A 188 3.87 13.29 5.03
C SER A 188 3.34 12.31 3.99
N ILE A 189 2.10 12.49 3.53
CA ILE A 189 1.43 11.58 2.61
C ILE A 189 1.81 11.93 1.17
N GLY A 190 2.39 10.95 0.46
CA GLY A 190 2.64 11.01 -0.96
C GLY A 190 1.65 10.17 -1.76
N TYR A 191 2.07 9.76 -2.94
CA TYR A 191 1.33 8.86 -3.82
C TYR A 191 2.23 7.82 -4.46
N THR A 192 1.64 6.71 -4.83
CA THR A 192 2.27 5.65 -5.61
C THR A 192 1.27 5.05 -6.59
N GLY A 193 1.77 4.38 -7.63
CA GLY A 193 0.90 3.74 -8.60
C GLY A 193 1.63 3.20 -9.82
N PHE A 194 0.85 2.92 -10.85
CA PHE A 194 1.34 2.44 -12.13
C PHE A 194 0.61 3.14 -13.27
N CYS A 195 1.32 3.33 -14.38
CA CYS A 195 0.77 3.95 -15.57
C CYS A 195 1.14 3.15 -16.82
N ASN A 196 0.25 3.22 -17.82
CA ASN A 196 0.52 2.79 -19.17
C ASN A 196 1.07 3.97 -19.97
N VAL A 197 2.32 3.87 -20.38
CA VAL A 197 2.96 4.88 -21.26
C VAL A 197 3.40 4.17 -22.53
N ASP A 198 2.72 4.48 -23.63
CA ASP A 198 2.98 3.89 -24.96
C ASP A 198 3.01 2.34 -24.95
N GLY A 199 2.11 1.72 -24.19
CA GLY A 199 2.02 0.27 -24.07
C GLY A 199 3.00 -0.36 -23.09
N MET A 200 3.84 0.45 -22.43
CA MET A 200 4.83 -0.01 -21.43
C MET A 200 4.40 0.41 -20.03
N THR A 201 4.72 -0.45 -19.05
CA THR A 201 4.46 -0.18 -17.65
C THR A 201 5.53 0.76 -17.08
N VAL A 202 5.09 1.83 -16.43
CA VAL A 202 5.91 2.62 -15.52
C VAL A 202 5.34 2.56 -14.11
N LEU A 203 6.20 2.51 -13.09
CA LEU A 203 5.82 2.76 -11.72
C LEU A 203 5.96 4.24 -11.43
N ALA A 204 4.91 4.85 -10.86
CA ALA A 204 4.88 6.28 -10.57
C ALA A 204 4.77 6.50 -9.06
N TYR A 205 5.47 7.50 -8.56
CA TYR A 205 5.46 7.88 -7.16
C TYR A 205 5.80 9.36 -6.99
N GLY A 206 5.42 9.93 -5.88
CA GLY A 206 5.70 11.35 -5.64
C GLY A 206 5.13 11.88 -4.33
N PHE A 207 5.25 13.21 -4.18
CA PHE A 207 4.86 13.93 -2.98
C PHE A 207 4.53 15.41 -3.29
N PRO A 208 3.53 16.03 -2.63
CA PRO A 208 2.50 15.40 -1.81
C PRO A 208 1.54 14.53 -2.62
N TYR A 209 0.47 14.04 -2.01
CA TYR A 209 -0.41 13.06 -2.63
C TYR A 209 -1.09 13.53 -3.91
N LYS A 210 -1.34 12.56 -4.80
CA LYS A 210 -2.10 12.67 -6.03
C LYS A 210 -2.90 11.40 -6.25
N GLU A 211 -4.14 11.52 -6.73
CA GLU A 211 -4.97 10.38 -7.15
C GLU A 211 -5.49 10.62 -8.56
N ALA A 212 -5.27 9.68 -9.45
CA ALA A 212 -5.69 9.74 -10.84
C ALA A 212 -5.94 8.33 -11.38
N PRO A 213 -6.85 8.16 -12.37
CA PRO A 213 -7.69 9.17 -13.02
C PRO A 213 -8.90 9.58 -12.17
N LYS A 214 -9.14 8.86 -11.07
CA LYS A 214 -10.24 9.07 -10.13
C LYS A 214 -9.75 8.94 -8.71
N THR A 215 -10.46 9.56 -7.78
CA THR A 215 -10.29 9.42 -6.34
C THR A 215 -11.30 8.42 -5.82
N TYR A 216 -10.85 7.42 -5.05
CA TYR A 216 -11.74 6.48 -4.37
C TYR A 216 -12.17 7.02 -3.02
N ILE A 217 -13.40 7.52 -2.92
CA ILE A 217 -13.90 8.16 -1.70
C ILE A 217 -14.37 7.14 -0.67
N ARG A 218 -15.21 6.21 -1.10
CA ARG A 218 -15.81 5.15 -0.27
C ARG A 218 -16.33 4.02 -1.16
N LYS A 219 -16.85 2.97 -0.53
CA LYS A 219 -17.41 1.82 -1.24
C LYS A 219 -18.28 2.26 -2.41
N LEU A 220 -17.92 1.79 -3.62
CA LEU A 220 -18.63 2.04 -4.89
C LEU A 220 -18.81 3.53 -5.22
N THR A 221 -17.87 4.37 -4.83
CA THR A 221 -17.93 5.81 -5.14
C THR A 221 -16.56 6.32 -5.59
N LEU A 222 -16.49 6.68 -6.87
CA LEU A 222 -15.35 7.36 -7.46
C LEU A 222 -15.68 8.84 -7.68
N ALA A 223 -14.75 9.71 -7.31
CA ALA A 223 -14.77 11.15 -7.57
C ALA A 223 -13.75 11.52 -8.64
N PRO A 224 -13.75 12.75 -9.17
CA PRO A 224 -12.68 13.26 -9.99
C PRO A 224 -11.31 13.15 -9.37
N ALA A 225 -10.26 13.27 -10.19
CA ALA A 225 -8.87 13.24 -9.75
C ALA A 225 -8.56 14.37 -8.74
N VAL A 226 -7.55 14.15 -7.91
CA VAL A 226 -7.02 15.16 -6.98
C VAL A 226 -5.52 15.27 -7.13
N GLU A 227 -5.00 16.49 -7.05
CA GLU A 227 -3.57 16.79 -6.96
C GLU A 227 -3.35 17.81 -5.84
N ALA A 228 -2.58 17.40 -4.81
CA ALA A 228 -2.31 18.24 -3.66
C ALA A 228 -1.01 19.05 -3.86
N PHE A 229 -1.01 20.27 -3.34
CA PHE A 229 0.15 21.18 -3.38
C PHE A 229 0.50 21.63 -1.97
N GLN A 230 1.74 21.37 -1.57
CA GLN A 230 2.28 21.80 -0.28
C GLN A 230 3.14 23.04 -0.44
N LEU A 231 3.03 23.96 0.52
CA LEU A 231 3.91 25.12 0.58
C LEU A 231 5.32 24.68 1.01
N LEU A 232 6.31 25.06 0.22
CA LEU A 232 7.73 25.09 0.62
C LEU A 232 8.18 26.56 0.66
N ARG A 233 8.57 27.04 1.84
CA ARG A 233 8.95 28.43 2.03
C ARG A 233 10.35 28.70 1.52
N LYS A 234 10.62 29.93 1.14
CA LYS A 234 11.95 30.39 0.74
C LYS A 234 12.99 30.02 1.81
N GLY A 235 14.03 29.32 1.37
CA GLY A 235 15.14 28.87 2.22
C GLY A 235 14.94 27.49 2.82
N ASP A 236 13.69 26.99 2.89
CA ASP A 236 13.39 25.66 3.41
C ASP A 236 13.77 24.56 2.42
N SER A 237 13.99 23.38 2.96
CA SER A 237 14.25 22.17 2.18
C SER A 237 13.39 21.03 2.68
N ILE A 238 12.99 20.15 1.75
CA ILE A 238 12.30 18.89 2.05
C ILE A 238 13.00 17.74 1.34
N SER A 239 13.13 16.61 2.03
CA SER A 239 13.69 15.39 1.45
C SER A 239 12.67 14.27 1.52
N MET A 240 12.61 13.48 0.46
CA MET A 240 11.72 12.33 0.31
C MET A 240 12.55 11.14 -0.17
N THR A 241 12.27 9.94 0.34
CA THR A 241 13.08 8.76 0.05
C THR A 241 12.21 7.57 -0.34
N TRP A 242 12.56 6.99 -1.47
CA TRP A 242 11.95 5.75 -1.97
C TRP A 242 13.02 4.67 -2.13
N GLU A 243 12.56 3.44 -2.17
CA GLU A 243 13.42 2.30 -2.48
C GLU A 243 12.77 1.49 -3.61
N VAL A 244 13.56 1.22 -4.64
CA VAL A 244 13.17 0.42 -5.81
C VAL A 244 13.85 -0.92 -5.71
N SER A 245 13.11 -2.00 -5.96
CA SER A 245 13.70 -3.34 -5.99
C SER A 245 13.10 -4.18 -7.12
N GLU A 246 13.95 -4.96 -7.75
CA GLU A 246 13.56 -5.99 -8.71
C GLU A 246 13.76 -7.37 -8.10
N ARG A 247 12.82 -8.30 -8.36
CA ARG A 247 12.84 -9.64 -7.79
C ARG A 247 12.24 -10.65 -8.75
N ASN A 248 12.74 -11.88 -8.67
CA ASN A 248 12.13 -13.01 -9.34
C ASN A 248 10.95 -13.53 -8.51
N ALA A 249 9.89 -13.97 -9.18
CA ALA A 249 8.76 -14.67 -8.58
C ALA A 249 8.20 -15.66 -9.62
N ALA A 250 7.89 -16.87 -9.21
CA ALA A 250 7.34 -17.88 -10.10
C ALA A 250 5.91 -17.56 -10.54
N ASP A 251 5.15 -16.91 -9.68
CA ASP A 251 3.79 -16.46 -9.96
C ASP A 251 3.42 -15.20 -9.16
N PHE A 252 2.20 -14.70 -9.35
CA PHE A 252 1.72 -13.51 -8.66
C PHE A 252 1.59 -13.71 -7.14
N SER A 253 1.28 -14.91 -6.68
CA SER A 253 1.14 -15.19 -5.24
C SER A 253 2.49 -15.11 -4.55
N GLU A 254 3.54 -15.64 -5.16
CA GLU A 254 4.91 -15.50 -4.66
C GLU A 254 5.39 -14.05 -4.74
N CYS A 255 5.04 -13.31 -5.80
CA CYS A 255 5.32 -11.88 -5.87
C CYS A 255 4.69 -11.12 -4.69
N VAL A 256 3.42 -11.38 -4.36
CA VAL A 256 2.73 -10.78 -3.23
C VAL A 256 3.39 -11.17 -1.91
N GLN A 257 3.69 -12.46 -1.70
CA GLN A 257 4.33 -12.96 -0.49
C GLN A 257 5.69 -12.27 -0.26
N ARG A 258 6.58 -12.31 -1.25
CA ARG A 258 7.92 -11.70 -1.15
C ARG A 258 7.87 -10.19 -0.96
N THR A 259 6.90 -9.53 -1.58
CA THR A 259 6.68 -8.09 -1.42
C THR A 259 6.19 -7.78 0.00
N TRP A 260 5.29 -8.59 0.54
CA TRP A 260 4.78 -8.43 1.91
C TRP A 260 5.89 -8.67 2.95
N GLU A 261 6.67 -9.72 2.80
CA GLU A 261 7.84 -10.01 3.65
C GLU A 261 8.83 -8.83 3.65
N TYR A 262 9.12 -8.29 2.46
CA TYR A 262 9.96 -7.11 2.31
C TYR A 262 9.40 -5.88 3.03
N CYS A 263 8.10 -5.60 2.91
CA CYS A 263 7.45 -4.49 3.60
C CYS A 263 7.52 -4.66 5.13
N TYR A 264 7.29 -5.87 5.62
CA TYR A 264 7.38 -6.19 7.03
C TYR A 264 8.81 -5.98 7.56
N ASP A 265 9.81 -6.51 6.86
CA ASP A 265 11.22 -6.38 7.24
C ASP A 265 11.70 -4.93 7.20
N THR A 266 11.22 -4.14 6.24
CA THR A 266 11.57 -2.72 6.11
C THR A 266 10.96 -1.88 7.22
N ASN A 267 9.70 -2.10 7.53
CA ASN A 267 8.96 -1.30 8.51
C ASN A 267 9.14 -1.80 9.95
N ARG A 268 9.33 -3.11 10.14
CA ARG A 268 9.50 -3.79 11.43
C ARG A 268 8.70 -3.12 12.55
N PRO A 269 7.37 -3.20 12.52
CA PRO A 269 6.55 -2.55 13.53
C PRO A 269 6.96 -3.06 14.90
N LYS A 270 7.17 -2.15 15.84
CA LYS A 270 7.46 -2.53 17.22
C LYS A 270 6.25 -3.27 17.78
N PRO A 271 6.46 -4.33 18.57
CA PRO A 271 5.38 -4.95 19.33
C PRO A 271 4.65 -3.86 20.15
N VAL A 272 3.33 -3.88 20.07
CA VAL A 272 2.51 -3.00 20.92
C VAL A 272 2.47 -3.63 22.30
N ASP A 273 2.95 -2.87 23.29
CA ASP A 273 2.81 -3.27 24.69
C ASP A 273 1.34 -3.09 25.08
N THR A 274 0.63 -4.20 25.26
CA THR A 274 -0.79 -4.17 25.62
C THR A 274 -0.93 -4.54 27.10
N PRO A 275 -1.77 -3.80 27.86
CA PRO A 275 -2.01 -4.11 29.27
C PRO A 275 -2.80 -5.41 29.47
N TYR A 276 -3.24 -6.04 28.39
CA TYR A 276 -4.05 -7.26 28.43
C TYR A 276 -3.26 -8.47 27.99
N THR A 277 -3.30 -9.52 28.81
CA THR A 277 -2.87 -10.86 28.41
C THR A 277 -3.87 -11.45 27.40
N VAL A 278 -3.43 -12.47 26.63
CA VAL A 278 -4.31 -13.19 25.71
C VAL A 278 -5.51 -13.79 26.43
N ASP A 279 -5.31 -14.33 27.64
CA ASP A 279 -6.40 -14.92 28.42
C ASP A 279 -7.41 -13.85 28.89
N ARG A 280 -6.92 -12.68 29.29
CA ARG A 280 -7.80 -11.56 29.61
C ARG A 280 -8.59 -11.06 28.41
N MET A 281 -7.97 -11.04 27.22
CA MET A 281 -8.68 -10.68 25.98
C MET A 281 -9.79 -11.71 25.67
N LYS A 282 -9.49 -13.01 25.77
CA LYS A 282 -10.49 -14.06 25.58
C LYS A 282 -11.64 -13.93 26.58
N GLU A 283 -11.36 -13.68 27.83
CA GLU A 283 -12.37 -13.45 28.86
C GLU A 283 -13.28 -12.28 28.53
N VAL A 284 -12.70 -11.09 28.19
CA VAL A 284 -13.45 -9.90 27.83
C VAL A 284 -14.33 -10.15 26.59
N MET A 285 -13.78 -10.78 25.56
CA MET A 285 -14.55 -11.12 24.35
C MET A 285 -15.68 -12.11 24.65
N SER A 286 -15.44 -13.08 25.54
CA SER A 286 -16.44 -14.06 25.93
C SER A 286 -17.55 -13.43 26.77
N ASN A 287 -17.23 -12.51 27.66
CA ASN A 287 -18.24 -11.74 28.39
C ASN A 287 -19.09 -10.88 27.46
N PHE A 288 -18.45 -10.20 26.51
CA PHE A 288 -19.17 -9.43 25.49
C PHE A 288 -20.09 -10.33 24.64
N PHE A 289 -19.66 -11.55 24.32
CA PHE A 289 -20.52 -12.51 23.63
C PHE A 289 -21.79 -12.84 24.44
N VAL A 290 -21.67 -13.05 25.76
CA VAL A 290 -22.81 -13.27 26.62
C VAL A 290 -23.73 -12.04 26.72
N GLU A 291 -23.12 -10.85 26.93
CA GLU A 291 -23.86 -9.59 27.07
C GLU A 291 -24.58 -9.16 25.79
N SER A 292 -24.04 -9.53 24.62
CA SER A 292 -24.65 -9.23 23.33
C SER A 292 -25.72 -10.24 22.89
N TYR A 293 -25.96 -11.31 23.68
CA TYR A 293 -26.94 -12.32 23.37
C TYR A 293 -28.39 -11.79 23.52
N VAL A 294 -29.20 -12.07 22.51
CA VAL A 294 -30.62 -11.66 22.46
C VAL A 294 -31.50 -12.86 22.17
N GLY A 295 -32.36 -13.22 23.12
CA GLY A 295 -33.16 -14.43 23.01
C GLY A 295 -34.32 -14.41 22.02
N ASN A 296 -34.69 -13.24 21.49
CA ASN A 296 -35.88 -13.03 20.66
C ASN A 296 -35.59 -12.76 19.18
N THR A 297 -34.35 -12.91 18.74
CA THR A 297 -33.98 -12.78 17.32
C THR A 297 -33.51 -14.11 16.75
N PRO A 298 -33.72 -14.39 15.45
CA PRO A 298 -33.34 -15.67 14.85
C PRO A 298 -31.85 -16.02 14.97
N THR A 299 -30.97 -15.03 15.07
CA THR A 299 -29.53 -15.24 15.22
C THR A 299 -29.01 -14.95 16.62
N HIS A 300 -29.93 -14.57 17.53
CA HIS A 300 -29.65 -14.24 18.92
C HIS A 300 -28.60 -13.15 19.16
N TYR A 301 -28.30 -12.32 18.14
CA TYR A 301 -27.40 -11.18 18.26
C TYR A 301 -27.92 -9.95 17.55
N TYR A 302 -27.57 -8.79 18.10
CA TYR A 302 -27.70 -7.53 17.40
C TYR A 302 -26.51 -7.29 16.44
N SER A 303 -26.74 -6.51 15.39
CA SER A 303 -25.75 -6.29 14.33
C SER A 303 -24.67 -5.23 14.66
N GLY A 304 -24.65 -4.66 15.84
CA GLY A 304 -23.67 -3.62 16.15
C GLY A 304 -23.56 -3.21 17.60
N VAL A 305 -22.57 -2.38 17.88
CA VAL A 305 -22.32 -1.76 19.19
C VAL A 305 -22.38 -0.26 19.03
N GLU A 306 -23.12 0.40 19.94
CA GLU A 306 -23.05 1.86 20.09
C GLU A 306 -21.75 2.21 20.79
N LEU A 307 -20.82 2.85 20.07
CA LEU A 307 -19.46 3.12 20.58
C LEU A 307 -19.44 4.15 21.72
N GLU A 308 -20.36 5.10 21.70
CA GLU A 308 -20.43 6.15 22.74
C GLU A 308 -20.86 5.59 24.10
N THR A 309 -21.77 4.62 24.09
CA THR A 309 -22.33 4.04 25.31
C THR A 309 -21.75 2.68 25.64
N ALA A 310 -20.96 2.09 24.73
CA ALA A 310 -20.48 0.70 24.79
C ALA A 310 -21.61 -0.32 24.98
N THR A 311 -22.81 0.00 24.50
CA THR A 311 -23.99 -0.88 24.55
C THR A 311 -24.22 -1.56 23.20
N CYS A 312 -24.87 -2.73 23.21
CA CYS A 312 -25.28 -3.37 21.97
C CYS A 312 -26.33 -2.52 21.25
N ALA A 313 -26.09 -2.20 19.99
CA ALA A 313 -27.07 -1.49 19.19
C ALA A 313 -28.32 -2.37 19.01
N ASN A 314 -29.47 -1.78 19.32
CA ASN A 314 -30.75 -2.42 19.09
C ASN A 314 -31.10 -2.26 17.60
N THR A 315 -30.66 -3.19 16.78
CA THR A 315 -31.07 -3.26 15.38
C THR A 315 -32.05 -4.41 15.21
N ASP A 316 -33.23 -4.11 14.68
CA ASP A 316 -34.26 -5.13 14.36
C ASP A 316 -33.83 -6.06 13.20
N VAL A 317 -32.60 -5.94 12.74
CA VAL A 317 -32.06 -6.69 11.62
C VAL A 317 -30.96 -7.62 12.09
N ALA A 318 -31.23 -8.91 12.00
CA ALA A 318 -30.19 -9.93 12.12
C ALA A 318 -29.35 -9.97 10.84
N GLU A 319 -28.10 -9.47 10.90
CA GLU A 319 -27.20 -9.49 9.76
C GLU A 319 -26.48 -10.82 9.61
N VAL A 320 -27.12 -11.76 8.92
CA VAL A 320 -26.55 -13.10 8.66
C VAL A 320 -25.24 -13.04 7.85
N GLY A 321 -25.07 -12.04 6.99
CA GLY A 321 -23.90 -11.93 6.11
C GLY A 321 -22.64 -11.38 6.79
N PHE A 322 -22.75 -10.41 7.67
CA PHE A 322 -21.70 -10.04 8.62
C PHE A 322 -21.54 -11.07 9.72
N VAL A 323 -22.52 -11.90 9.87
CA VAL A 323 -22.77 -12.86 10.90
C VAL A 323 -22.58 -14.32 10.42
N GLY A 324 -21.99 -14.57 9.29
CA GLY A 324 -21.25 -15.81 9.08
C GLY A 324 -20.23 -16.05 10.22
N ARG A 325 -19.97 -14.97 10.98
CA ARG A 325 -19.28 -14.97 12.27
C ARG A 325 -20.16 -15.45 13.44
N THR A 326 -21.49 -15.46 13.37
CA THR A 326 -22.33 -15.91 14.49
C THR A 326 -22.06 -17.37 14.80
N LEU A 327 -22.05 -18.25 13.81
CA LEU A 327 -21.73 -19.66 13.99
C LEU A 327 -20.27 -19.86 14.42
N LEU A 328 -19.32 -19.07 13.87
CA LEU A 328 -17.93 -19.12 14.30
C LEU A 328 -17.74 -18.59 15.72
N ASN A 329 -18.43 -17.52 16.09
CA ASN A 329 -18.40 -16.99 17.46
C ASN A 329 -19.05 -17.98 18.44
N ALA A 330 -20.17 -18.60 18.07
CA ALA A 330 -20.80 -19.66 18.88
C ALA A 330 -19.86 -20.85 19.06
N PHE A 331 -19.17 -21.28 17.99
CA PHE A 331 -18.17 -22.34 18.09
C PHE A 331 -17.03 -21.97 19.04
N ASN A 332 -16.46 -20.78 18.90
CA ASN A 332 -15.39 -20.31 19.78
C ASN A 332 -15.86 -20.18 21.23
N ALA A 333 -17.09 -19.70 21.45
CA ALA A 333 -17.70 -19.60 22.78
C ALA A 333 -17.92 -20.99 23.40
N LEU A 334 -18.38 -21.96 22.62
CA LEU A 334 -18.54 -23.36 23.07
C LEU A 334 -17.22 -23.95 23.52
N GLU A 335 -16.18 -23.83 22.71
CA GLU A 335 -14.86 -24.37 23.02
C GLU A 335 -14.24 -23.70 24.26
N TYR A 336 -14.28 -22.37 24.32
CA TYR A 336 -13.78 -21.63 25.47
C TYR A 336 -14.62 -21.89 26.72
N GLY A 337 -15.97 -21.98 26.59
CA GLY A 337 -16.89 -22.30 27.68
C GLY A 337 -16.58 -23.65 28.30
N LYS A 338 -16.35 -24.67 27.47
CA LYS A 338 -15.91 -26.01 27.96
C LYS A 338 -14.58 -25.97 28.67
N GLN A 339 -13.60 -25.24 28.13
CA GLN A 339 -12.25 -25.12 28.71
C GLN A 339 -12.25 -24.37 30.06
N GLN A 340 -13.12 -23.38 30.22
CA GLN A 340 -13.19 -22.53 31.42
C GLN A 340 -14.34 -22.89 32.37
N ASN A 341 -15.08 -23.94 32.10
CA ASN A 341 -16.31 -24.37 32.85
C ASN A 341 -17.36 -23.25 32.92
N ARG A 342 -17.50 -22.46 31.80
CA ARG A 342 -18.48 -21.39 31.65
C ARG A 342 -19.78 -21.95 30.98
N GLN A 343 -20.73 -22.40 31.80
CA GLN A 343 -21.97 -23.02 31.30
C GLN A 343 -22.81 -22.00 30.49
N ASP A 344 -22.83 -20.74 30.85
CA ASP A 344 -23.52 -19.66 30.13
C ASP A 344 -23.07 -19.56 28.66
N LEU A 345 -21.75 -19.69 28.39
CA LEU A 345 -21.22 -19.70 27.02
C LEU A 345 -21.62 -20.96 26.25
N VAL A 346 -21.61 -22.11 26.92
CA VAL A 346 -22.02 -23.40 26.34
C VAL A 346 -23.50 -23.38 25.96
N ASP A 347 -24.34 -22.89 26.85
CA ASP A 347 -25.80 -22.85 26.62
C ASP A 347 -26.16 -21.88 25.50
N ASN A 348 -25.63 -20.67 25.49
CA ASN A 348 -25.82 -19.69 24.41
C ASN A 348 -25.35 -20.21 23.06
N ALA A 349 -24.18 -20.87 23.03
CA ALA A 349 -23.64 -21.43 21.79
C ALA A 349 -24.54 -22.57 21.25
N ASN A 350 -24.95 -23.49 22.10
CA ASN A 350 -25.83 -24.56 21.70
C ASN A 350 -27.21 -24.04 21.20
N HIS A 351 -27.77 -23.04 21.88
CA HIS A 351 -29.00 -22.42 21.42
C HIS A 351 -28.90 -21.83 20.02
N ILE A 352 -27.74 -21.23 19.68
CA ILE A 352 -27.49 -20.71 18.34
C ILE A 352 -27.37 -21.83 17.30
N PHE A 353 -26.76 -22.96 17.66
CA PHE A 353 -26.66 -24.10 16.74
C PHE A 353 -28.00 -24.81 16.50
N ASP A 354 -28.93 -24.72 17.44
CA ASP A 354 -30.25 -25.36 17.36
C ASP A 354 -31.29 -24.49 16.62
N THR A 355 -30.95 -23.24 16.26
CA THR A 355 -31.82 -22.30 15.53
C THR A 355 -31.59 -22.34 14.03
#